data_878429d10381e8882240c374f8e8e37c
#
_entry.id   878429d10381e8882240c374f8e8e37c
#
_cell.length_a   1.000
_cell.length_b   1.000
_cell.length_c   1.000
_cell.angle_alpha   90.00
_cell.angle_beta   90.00
_cell.angle_gamma   90.00
#
_symmetry.space_group_name_H-M   'P 1'
#
loop_
_entity.id
_entity.type
_entity.pdbx_description
1 polymer ?
#
loop_
_entity_poly.entity_id
_entity_poly.type
_entity_poly.pdbx_seq_one_letter_code
_entity_poly.pdbx_strand_id
1 'polypeptide(L)'
;MKLNIFFDRRAVGAALSLMASLSLGCGAAVRNPALERAKDVYNRARQDREVVARAAVALDRARLTLEQAERVWSAEKDVVEVEHLAFVAEKRVEIARATARRRQAADEIQQLNPQRD
;
A
#
# COMPACT_ATOMS: atom_id res chain seq x y z
N MET A 1 70.05 -10.46 -28.84
CA MET A 1 69.14 -11.04 -27.83
C MET A 1 67.77 -10.40 -27.98
N LYS A 2 66.84 -11.10 -28.60
CA LYS A 2 65.46 -10.63 -28.72
C LYS A 2 64.65 -11.35 -27.66
N LEU A 3 64.26 -10.61 -26.64
CA LEU A 3 63.33 -11.10 -25.64
C LEU A 3 61.93 -10.92 -26.22
N ASN A 4 61.38 -11.98 -26.79
CA ASN A 4 60.01 -12.02 -27.17
C ASN A 4 59.17 -12.25 -25.93
N ILE A 5 58.75 -11.17 -25.30
CA ILE A 5 57.68 -11.23 -24.30
C ILE A 5 56.39 -11.33 -25.08
N PHE A 6 56.00 -12.55 -25.41
CA PHE A 6 54.64 -12.84 -25.86
C PHE A 6 53.77 -12.73 -24.63
N PHE A 7 53.23 -11.56 -24.44
CA PHE A 7 52.18 -11.33 -23.48
C PHE A 7 50.94 -12.02 -24.03
N ASP A 8 50.66 -13.17 -23.48
CA ASP A 8 49.49 -13.95 -23.85
C ASP A 8 48.22 -13.20 -23.46
N ARG A 9 47.63 -12.47 -24.41
CA ARG A 9 46.39 -11.71 -24.26
C ARG A 9 45.18 -12.60 -23.97
N ARG A 10 45.37 -13.91 -23.89
CA ARG A 10 44.25 -14.87 -23.63
C ARG A 10 43.96 -15.11 -22.16
N ALA A 11 44.86 -14.73 -21.27
CA ALA A 11 44.64 -14.92 -19.81
C ALA A 11 43.83 -13.82 -19.13
N VAL A 12 43.63 -12.67 -19.77
CA VAL A 12 42.88 -11.54 -19.15
C VAL A 12 41.38 -11.62 -19.43
N GLY A 13 40.95 -12.45 -20.36
CA GLY A 13 39.54 -12.58 -20.75
C GLY A 13 38.72 -13.49 -19.83
N ALA A 14 39.36 -14.35 -19.02
CA ALA A 14 38.67 -15.34 -18.20
C ALA A 14 38.31 -14.85 -16.78
N ALA A 15 38.88 -13.75 -16.33
CA ALA A 15 38.65 -13.22 -14.96
C ALA A 15 37.49 -12.25 -14.82
N LEU A 16 36.97 -11.71 -15.96
CA LEU A 16 35.85 -10.77 -15.92
C LEU A 16 34.46 -11.40 -16.06
N SER A 17 34.35 -12.68 -16.33
CA SER A 17 33.05 -13.34 -16.56
C SER A 17 32.39 -13.95 -15.30
N LEU A 18 33.01 -13.84 -14.14
CA LEU A 18 32.50 -14.50 -12.92
C LEU A 18 31.79 -13.54 -11.94
N MET A 19 31.63 -12.25 -12.27
CA MET A 19 30.99 -11.27 -11.39
C MET A 19 29.54 -10.91 -11.76
N ALA A 20 28.95 -11.59 -12.75
CA ALA A 20 27.62 -11.22 -13.26
C ALA A 20 26.46 -12.10 -12.74
N SER A 21 26.68 -12.97 -11.73
CA SER A 21 25.68 -13.98 -11.37
C SER A 21 25.10 -13.84 -9.96
N LEU A 22 25.28 -12.72 -9.26
CA LEU A 22 24.80 -12.55 -7.86
C LEU A 22 23.64 -11.55 -7.72
N SER A 23 22.85 -11.29 -8.74
CA SER A 23 21.69 -10.41 -8.67
C SER A 23 20.35 -11.12 -8.90
N LEU A 24 20.20 -12.35 -8.46
CA LEU A 24 18.94 -13.09 -8.55
C LEU A 24 18.49 -13.55 -7.15
N GLY A 25 18.03 -12.61 -6.35
CA GLY A 25 17.55 -12.92 -4.99
C GLY A 25 16.57 -11.93 -4.40
N CYS A 26 15.98 -11.03 -5.19
CA CYS A 26 14.77 -10.34 -4.73
C CYS A 26 13.57 -11.20 -5.11
N GLY A 27 13.26 -12.19 -4.29
CA GLY A 27 11.97 -12.86 -4.32
C GLY A 27 10.89 -11.79 -4.17
N ALA A 28 10.10 -11.55 -5.23
CA ALA A 28 8.95 -10.65 -5.16
C ALA A 28 8.08 -11.12 -3.99
N ALA A 29 7.88 -10.25 -3.00
CA ALA A 29 7.01 -10.55 -1.87
C ALA A 29 5.64 -10.95 -2.40
N VAL A 30 5.15 -12.12 -2.00
CA VAL A 30 3.83 -12.61 -2.42
C VAL A 30 2.79 -11.59 -1.92
N ARG A 31 2.04 -11.00 -2.86
CA ARG A 31 1.02 -10.00 -2.56
C ARG A 31 -0.34 -10.69 -2.45
N ASN A 32 -1.14 -10.23 -1.49
CA ASN A 32 -2.53 -10.65 -1.38
C ASN A 32 -3.41 -9.61 -2.12
N PRO A 33 -4.16 -10.02 -3.17
CA PRO A 33 -4.94 -9.08 -3.98
C PRO A 33 -6.03 -8.33 -3.21
N ALA A 34 -6.67 -8.98 -2.23
CA ALA A 34 -7.68 -8.33 -1.40
C ALA A 34 -7.07 -7.25 -0.50
N LEU A 35 -5.93 -7.54 0.11
CA LEU A 35 -5.19 -6.58 0.92
C LEU A 35 -4.73 -5.37 0.09
N GLU A 36 -4.18 -5.58 -1.10
CA GLU A 36 -3.75 -4.49 -1.98
C GLU A 36 -4.94 -3.61 -2.40
N ARG A 37 -6.08 -4.21 -2.74
CA ARG A 37 -7.30 -3.47 -3.05
C ARG A 37 -7.78 -2.63 -1.86
N ALA A 38 -7.80 -3.19 -0.66
CA ALA A 38 -8.19 -2.46 0.55
C ALA A 38 -7.25 -1.28 0.84
N LYS A 39 -5.95 -1.45 0.63
CA LYS A 39 -4.96 -0.34 0.69
C LYS A 39 -5.27 0.77 -0.29
N ASP A 40 -5.58 0.44 -1.54
CA ASP A 40 -5.91 1.43 -2.56
C ASP A 40 -7.19 2.18 -2.23
N VAL A 41 -8.21 1.49 -1.72
CA VAL A 41 -9.48 2.10 -1.30
C VAL A 41 -9.24 3.08 -0.14
N TYR A 42 -8.46 2.68 0.87
CA TYR A 42 -8.10 3.53 2.00
C TYR A 42 -7.26 4.73 1.55
N ASN A 43 -6.24 4.52 0.72
CA ASN A 43 -5.36 5.60 0.26
C ASN A 43 -6.12 6.68 -0.53
N ARG A 44 -7.10 6.30 -1.35
CA ARG A 44 -7.99 7.26 -2.02
C ARG A 44 -8.86 8.03 -1.04
N ALA A 45 -9.39 7.38 -0.01
CA ALA A 45 -10.22 8.04 1.00
C ALA A 45 -9.41 9.05 1.84
N ARG A 46 -8.18 8.73 2.21
CA ARG A 46 -7.32 9.65 2.98
C ARG A 46 -6.82 10.85 2.18
N GLN A 47 -6.92 10.83 0.86
CA GLN A 47 -6.62 11.97 -0.02
C GLN A 47 -7.83 12.89 -0.21
N ASP A 48 -9.01 12.42 0.14
CA ASP A 48 -10.24 13.20 0.08
C ASP A 48 -10.33 14.13 1.31
N ARG A 49 -10.24 15.43 1.05
CA ARG A 49 -10.26 16.46 2.11
C ARG A 49 -11.54 16.43 2.95
N GLU A 50 -12.68 16.17 2.32
CA GLU A 50 -13.96 16.11 3.01
C GLU A 50 -14.04 14.91 3.94
N VAL A 51 -13.53 13.76 3.52
CA VAL A 51 -13.46 12.57 4.37
C VAL A 51 -12.53 12.79 5.56
N VAL A 52 -11.36 13.35 5.33
CA VAL A 52 -10.38 13.64 6.39
C VAL A 52 -10.92 14.68 7.38
N ALA A 53 -11.55 15.74 6.90
CA ALA A 53 -12.07 16.82 7.76
C ALA A 53 -13.31 16.38 8.55
N ARG A 54 -14.22 15.60 7.95
CA ARG A 54 -15.55 15.32 8.50
C ARG A 54 -15.71 13.93 9.08
N ALA A 55 -14.84 12.97 8.76
CA ALA A 55 -14.96 11.57 9.17
C ALA A 55 -13.64 10.97 9.65
N ALA A 56 -12.76 11.76 10.26
CA ALA A 56 -11.44 11.36 10.71
C ALA A 56 -11.46 10.09 11.59
N VAL A 57 -12.37 10.00 12.55
CA VAL A 57 -12.47 8.85 13.45
C VAL A 57 -12.89 7.58 12.70
N ALA A 58 -13.85 7.69 11.76
CA ALA A 58 -14.28 6.55 10.97
C ALA A 58 -13.17 6.08 10.03
N LEU A 59 -12.41 7.01 9.45
CA LEU A 59 -11.26 6.72 8.61
C LEU A 59 -10.13 6.06 9.40
N ASP A 60 -9.89 6.49 10.63
CA ASP A 60 -8.89 5.89 11.52
C ASP A 60 -9.23 4.43 11.88
N ARG A 61 -10.50 4.13 12.10
CA ARG A 61 -10.96 2.74 12.30
C ARG A 61 -10.68 1.85 11.09
N ALA A 62 -10.81 2.38 9.88
CA ALA A 62 -10.45 1.67 8.66
C ALA A 62 -8.93 1.41 8.59
N ARG A 63 -8.12 2.41 8.95
CA ARG A 63 -6.65 2.30 9.04
C ARG A 63 -6.23 1.18 9.98
N LEU A 64 -6.76 1.16 11.20
CA LEU A 64 -6.43 0.14 12.20
C LEU A 64 -6.76 -1.28 11.72
N THR A 65 -7.89 -1.46 11.03
CA THR A 65 -8.25 -2.77 10.46
C THR A 65 -7.32 -3.18 9.33
N LEU A 66 -6.93 -2.22 8.50
CA LEU A 66 -5.99 -2.48 7.41
C LEU A 66 -4.61 -2.88 7.94
N GLU A 67 -4.11 -2.19 8.96
CA GLU A 67 -2.86 -2.55 9.64
C GLU A 67 -2.91 -3.93 10.28
N GLN A 68 -4.05 -4.33 10.82
CA GLN A 68 -4.25 -5.69 11.33
C GLN A 68 -4.15 -6.72 10.20
N ALA A 69 -4.79 -6.47 9.06
CA ALA A 69 -4.70 -7.34 7.90
C ALA A 69 -3.25 -7.49 7.41
N GLU A 70 -2.49 -6.39 7.40
CA GLU A 70 -1.06 -6.40 7.04
C GLU A 70 -0.22 -7.24 8.02
N ARG A 71 -0.47 -7.11 9.31
CA ARG A 71 0.21 -7.92 10.34
C ARG A 71 -0.07 -9.42 10.16
N VAL A 72 -1.32 -9.80 9.99
CA VAL A 72 -1.71 -11.21 9.75
C VAL A 72 -1.04 -11.73 8.47
N TRP A 73 -1.07 -10.95 7.39
CA TRP A 73 -0.42 -11.34 6.15
C TRP A 73 1.09 -11.53 6.30
N SER A 74 1.77 -10.63 7.00
CA SER A 74 3.22 -10.71 7.17
C SER A 74 3.65 -11.87 8.06
N ALA A 75 2.92 -12.13 9.14
CA ALA A 75 3.27 -13.11 10.16
C ALA A 75 2.78 -14.53 9.84
N GLU A 76 1.55 -14.66 9.39
CA GLU A 76 0.85 -15.96 9.35
C GLU A 76 0.54 -16.41 7.92
N LYS A 77 0.45 -15.49 6.95
CA LYS A 77 0.01 -15.77 5.57
C LYS A 77 -1.39 -16.42 5.52
N ASP A 78 -2.22 -16.16 6.53
CA ASP A 78 -3.58 -16.65 6.56
C ASP A 78 -4.44 -15.88 5.56
N VAL A 79 -4.73 -16.51 4.42
CA VAL A 79 -5.47 -15.91 3.31
C VAL A 79 -6.89 -15.58 3.72
N VAL A 80 -7.56 -16.48 4.45
CA VAL A 80 -8.98 -16.32 4.83
C VAL A 80 -9.15 -15.14 5.78
N GLU A 81 -8.31 -15.06 6.80
CA GLU A 81 -8.37 -13.97 7.78
C GLU A 81 -7.99 -12.63 7.14
N VAL A 82 -6.98 -12.61 6.29
CA VAL A 82 -6.57 -11.39 5.58
C VAL A 82 -7.66 -10.87 4.65
N GLU A 83 -8.32 -11.75 3.89
CA GLU A 83 -9.43 -11.38 3.00
C GLU A 83 -10.62 -10.84 3.79
N HIS A 84 -10.93 -11.45 4.93
CA HIS A 84 -11.96 -10.96 5.84
C HIS A 84 -11.62 -9.56 6.37
N LEU A 85 -10.43 -9.35 6.90
CA LEU A 85 -10.00 -8.06 7.44
C LEU A 85 -9.91 -6.99 6.35
N ALA A 86 -9.45 -7.34 5.15
CA ALA A 86 -9.44 -6.45 3.99
C ALA A 86 -10.86 -6.00 3.61
N PHE A 87 -11.80 -6.92 3.56
CA PHE A 87 -13.21 -6.60 3.32
C PHE A 87 -13.78 -5.67 4.40
N VAL A 88 -13.51 -5.95 5.68
CA VAL A 88 -13.96 -5.08 6.79
C VAL A 88 -13.34 -3.69 6.68
N ALA A 89 -12.07 -3.58 6.31
CA ALA A 89 -11.41 -2.29 6.11
C ALA A 89 -12.07 -1.49 4.97
N GLU A 90 -12.38 -2.12 3.84
CA GLU A 90 -13.10 -1.48 2.74
C GLU A 90 -14.48 -0.95 3.19
N LYS A 91 -15.25 -1.75 3.94
CA LYS A 91 -16.56 -1.33 4.49
C LYS A 91 -16.44 -0.16 5.47
N ARG A 92 -15.39 -0.12 6.27
CA ARG A 92 -15.12 1.01 7.17
C ARG A 92 -14.76 2.29 6.39
N VAL A 93 -14.07 2.19 5.27
CA VAL A 93 -13.85 3.32 4.36
C VAL A 93 -15.17 3.82 3.77
N GLU A 94 -16.06 2.92 3.34
CA GLU A 94 -17.38 3.30 2.84
C GLU A 94 -18.20 4.06 3.91
N ILE A 95 -18.16 3.61 5.16
CA ILE A 95 -18.78 4.29 6.29
C ILE A 95 -18.19 5.69 6.49
N ALA A 96 -16.86 5.83 6.41
CA ALA A 96 -16.21 7.14 6.53
C ALA A 96 -16.68 8.10 5.44
N ARG A 97 -16.74 7.66 4.19
CA ARG A 97 -17.26 8.46 3.06
C ARG A 97 -18.73 8.84 3.24
N ALA A 98 -19.56 7.90 3.67
CA ALA A 98 -20.99 8.16 3.93
C ALA A 98 -21.15 9.18 5.08
N THR A 99 -20.35 9.06 6.13
CA THR A 99 -20.34 9.99 7.27
C THR A 99 -19.95 11.40 6.81
N ALA A 100 -18.90 11.52 5.98
CA ALA A 100 -18.47 12.81 5.45
C ALA A 100 -19.58 13.48 4.63
N ARG A 101 -20.22 12.75 3.71
CA ARG A 101 -21.34 13.27 2.89
C ARG A 101 -22.52 13.71 3.75
N ARG A 102 -22.90 12.94 4.77
CA ARG A 102 -23.99 13.33 5.68
C ARG A 102 -23.69 14.62 6.42
N ARG A 103 -22.47 14.78 6.94
CA ARG A 103 -22.06 16.00 7.65
C ARG A 103 -22.00 17.20 6.72
N GLN A 104 -21.48 17.02 5.52
CA GLN A 104 -21.49 18.07 4.50
C GLN A 104 -22.92 18.54 4.20
N ALA A 105 -23.85 17.63 3.94
CA ALA A 105 -25.24 17.97 3.66
C ALA A 105 -25.91 18.67 4.85
N ALA A 106 -25.59 18.28 6.09
CA ALA A 106 -26.10 18.96 7.29
C ALA A 106 -25.59 20.42 7.38
N ASP A 107 -24.32 20.65 7.10
CA ASP A 107 -23.75 22.00 7.09
C ASP A 107 -24.36 22.88 5.99
N GLU A 108 -24.60 22.33 4.81
CA GLU A 108 -25.26 23.03 3.70
C GLU A 108 -26.71 23.44 4.08
N ILE A 109 -27.45 22.54 4.73
CA ILE A 109 -28.81 22.87 5.22
C ILE A 109 -28.77 23.98 6.27
N GLN A 110 -27.80 23.96 7.20
CA GLN A 110 -27.64 25.03 8.19
C GLN A 110 -27.29 26.38 7.56
N GLN A 111 -26.46 26.38 6.52
CA GLN A 111 -26.10 27.61 5.79
C GLN A 111 -27.28 28.21 5.02
N LEU A 112 -28.18 27.37 4.51
CA LEU A 112 -29.36 27.81 3.78
C LEU A 112 -30.50 28.28 4.68
N ASN A 113 -30.50 27.95 5.96
CA ASN A 113 -31.55 28.31 6.94
C ASN A 113 -31.01 29.11 8.13
N PRO A 114 -30.34 30.25 7.95
CA PRO A 114 -29.78 31.04 9.05
C PRO A 114 -30.83 31.64 10.00
N GLN A 115 -32.11 31.60 9.67
CA GLN A 115 -33.20 32.18 10.47
C GLN A 115 -33.93 31.18 11.37
N ARG A 116 -33.45 29.95 11.51
CA ARG A 116 -34.14 28.93 12.33
C ARG A 116 -33.61 28.78 13.75
N ASP A 117 -32.56 29.50 14.05
CA ASP A 117 -31.99 29.54 15.43
C ASP A 117 -32.55 30.75 16.20
#